data_127dfaad0a1518eafbe61b43c2aa99ba
#
_entry.id   127dfaad0a1518eafbe61b43c2aa99ba
#
_cell.length_a   1.000
_cell.length_b   1.000
_cell.length_c   1.000
_cell.angle_alpha   90.00
_cell.angle_beta   90.00
_cell.angle_gamma   90.00
#
_symmetry.space_group_name_H-M   'P 1'
#
loop_
_entity.id
_entity.type
_entity.pdbx_description
1 polymer ?
#
loop_
_entity_poly.entity_id
_entity_poly.type
_entity_poly.pdbx_seq_one_letter_code
_entity_poly.pdbx_strand_id
1 'polypeptide(L)'
;MLRGGVIFISIGSDELVQLTLLCNEIFFEQNQLAIIPRVQKKGNGKGTHFSPSVDYVLVYCNSKSDVSRFFSPNTSKFPHVEKGGKRRGEYYECTKSLYQGSLDPRPNQRYYIECPDKSFIIPPGNVYPEKVMDASYVKPISNQDKCWRWSWESYLKQKDLLVFKKVKKATLINEFGEPSFWNVYTKRYY
;
A
#
# COMPACT_ATOMS: atom_id res chain seq x y z
N MET A 1 -4.54 -26.54 -23.10
CA MET A 1 -4.69 -25.83 -21.81
C MET A 1 -6.06 -25.17 -21.74
N LEU A 2 -6.66 -25.15 -20.56
CA LEU A 2 -7.89 -24.35 -20.32
C LEU A 2 -7.55 -22.85 -20.40
N ARG A 3 -8.54 -22.02 -20.72
CA ARG A 3 -8.40 -20.55 -20.64
C ARG A 3 -7.89 -20.17 -19.24
N GLY A 4 -6.85 -19.36 -19.16
CA GLY A 4 -6.19 -18.98 -17.89
C GLY A 4 -5.33 -20.09 -17.26
N GLY A 5 -5.12 -21.21 -17.95
CA GLY A 5 -4.22 -22.28 -17.50
C GLY A 5 -2.77 -21.82 -17.44
N VAL A 6 -2.06 -22.23 -16.37
CA VAL A 6 -0.65 -21.90 -16.14
C VAL A 6 0.13 -23.18 -15.92
N ILE A 7 1.36 -23.21 -16.45
CA ILE A 7 2.31 -24.29 -16.28
C ILE A 7 3.55 -23.80 -15.53
N PHE A 8 4.05 -24.62 -14.60
CA PHE A 8 5.28 -24.41 -13.87
C PHE A 8 6.23 -25.54 -14.21
N ILE A 9 7.43 -25.21 -14.71
CA ILE A 9 8.42 -26.20 -15.15
C ILE A 9 9.71 -25.95 -14.40
N SER A 10 10.13 -26.89 -13.56
CA SER A 10 11.42 -26.83 -12.86
C SER A 10 12.53 -27.32 -13.75
N ILE A 11 13.67 -26.61 -13.78
CA ILE A 11 14.84 -26.91 -14.61
C ILE A 11 16.13 -26.47 -13.94
N GLY A 12 17.23 -27.14 -14.21
CA GLY A 12 18.58 -26.72 -13.84
C GLY A 12 19.08 -25.55 -14.69
N SER A 13 20.18 -24.93 -14.25
CA SER A 13 20.78 -23.79 -14.93
C SER A 13 21.35 -24.13 -16.30
N ASP A 14 21.78 -25.37 -16.48
CA ASP A 14 22.43 -25.90 -17.71
C ASP A 14 21.48 -26.01 -18.91
N GLU A 15 20.20 -26.34 -18.67
CA GLU A 15 19.20 -26.53 -19.72
C GLU A 15 18.17 -25.38 -19.76
N LEU A 16 18.35 -24.32 -18.94
CA LEU A 16 17.39 -23.22 -18.83
C LEU A 16 17.12 -22.51 -20.16
N VAL A 17 18.18 -22.25 -20.93
CA VAL A 17 18.07 -21.50 -22.19
C VAL A 17 17.32 -22.33 -23.24
N GLN A 18 17.67 -23.59 -23.39
CA GLN A 18 17.07 -24.52 -24.38
C GLN A 18 15.59 -24.71 -24.09
N LEU A 19 15.24 -24.91 -22.80
CA LEU A 19 13.84 -25.04 -22.39
C LEU A 19 13.06 -23.74 -22.58
N THR A 20 13.68 -22.59 -22.32
CA THR A 20 13.03 -21.29 -22.55
C THR A 20 12.70 -21.11 -24.04
N LEU A 21 13.63 -21.39 -24.92
CA LEU A 21 13.39 -21.32 -26.39
C LEU A 21 12.25 -22.23 -26.82
N LEU A 22 12.25 -23.47 -26.35
CA LEU A 22 11.18 -24.43 -26.65
C LEU A 22 9.83 -23.96 -26.14
N CYS A 23 9.78 -23.43 -24.90
CA CYS A 23 8.55 -22.89 -24.34
C CYS A 23 8.06 -21.64 -25.09
N ASN A 24 8.96 -20.80 -25.60
CA ASN A 24 8.59 -19.65 -26.43
C ASN A 24 7.97 -20.06 -27.76
N GLU A 25 8.42 -21.17 -28.38
CA GLU A 25 7.80 -21.73 -29.58
C GLU A 25 6.40 -22.27 -29.31
N ILE A 26 6.20 -22.95 -28.16
CA ILE A 26 4.93 -23.61 -27.81
C ILE A 26 3.89 -22.64 -27.28
N PHE A 27 4.28 -21.76 -26.37
CA PHE A 27 3.38 -20.87 -25.59
C PHE A 27 3.42 -19.42 -26.04
N PHE A 28 4.36 -19.04 -26.91
CA PHE A 28 4.74 -17.71 -27.33
C PHE A 28 5.44 -16.92 -26.18
N GLU A 29 6.49 -16.17 -26.51
CA GLU A 29 7.29 -15.37 -25.58
C GLU A 29 6.44 -14.42 -24.70
N GLN A 30 5.45 -13.77 -25.29
CA GLN A 30 4.54 -12.86 -24.61
C GLN A 30 3.73 -13.51 -23.48
N ASN A 31 3.59 -14.82 -23.48
CA ASN A 31 2.87 -15.60 -22.48
C ASN A 31 3.79 -16.16 -21.38
N GLN A 32 5.08 -15.80 -21.39
CA GLN A 32 5.96 -16.04 -20.26
C GLN A 32 5.57 -15.12 -19.11
N LEU A 33 5.21 -15.71 -17.98
CA LEU A 33 4.82 -14.97 -16.77
C LEU A 33 6.03 -14.63 -15.90
N ALA A 34 6.94 -15.60 -15.73
CA ALA A 34 8.14 -15.42 -14.91
C ALA A 34 9.20 -16.51 -15.18
N ILE A 35 10.45 -16.17 -14.84
CA ILE A 35 11.54 -17.11 -14.57
C ILE A 35 11.90 -16.90 -13.09
N ILE A 36 11.61 -17.88 -12.24
CA ILE A 36 11.78 -17.78 -10.80
C ILE A 36 13.05 -18.54 -10.40
N PRO A 37 14.10 -17.87 -9.93
CA PRO A 37 15.27 -18.55 -9.38
C PRO A 37 14.93 -19.18 -8.01
N ARG A 38 15.27 -20.44 -7.83
CA ARG A 38 15.13 -21.18 -6.59
C ARG A 38 16.51 -21.52 -6.03
N VAL A 39 16.89 -20.87 -4.94
CA VAL A 39 18.16 -21.16 -4.27
C VAL A 39 18.06 -22.54 -3.60
N GLN A 40 18.95 -23.44 -3.99
CA GLN A 40 19.13 -24.72 -3.31
C GLN A 40 19.95 -24.55 -2.04
N LYS A 41 20.05 -25.62 -1.21
CA LYS A 41 20.94 -25.66 -0.07
C LYS A 41 22.37 -25.32 -0.52
N LYS A 42 23.11 -24.58 0.32
CA LYS A 42 24.53 -24.26 0.12
C LYS A 42 25.28 -25.49 -0.39
N GLY A 43 25.81 -25.38 -1.58
CA GLY A 43 26.57 -26.49 -2.20
C GLY A 43 27.71 -26.92 -1.29
N ASN A 44 27.99 -28.22 -1.23
CA ASN A 44 29.03 -28.82 -0.40
C ASN A 44 30.45 -28.59 -0.95
N GLY A 45 30.70 -27.54 -1.72
CA GLY A 45 32.02 -27.17 -2.18
C GLY A 45 32.77 -28.22 -3.00
N LYS A 46 32.09 -29.23 -3.51
CA LYS A 46 32.66 -30.27 -4.36
C LYS A 46 32.51 -29.88 -5.84
N GLY A 47 33.50 -29.22 -6.37
CA GLY A 47 33.57 -28.87 -7.78
C GLY A 47 34.88 -28.17 -8.09
N THR A 48 35.39 -28.33 -9.31
CA THR A 48 36.65 -27.72 -9.77
C THR A 48 36.50 -26.19 -9.93
N HIS A 49 35.27 -25.69 -10.06
CA HIS A 49 34.95 -24.27 -10.21
C HIS A 49 33.80 -23.89 -9.28
N PHE A 50 32.72 -23.31 -9.80
CA PHE A 50 31.52 -22.95 -9.02
C PHE A 50 30.50 -24.08 -9.00
N SER A 51 30.00 -24.43 -7.84
CA SER A 51 28.89 -25.38 -7.73
C SER A 51 27.58 -24.66 -8.06
N PRO A 52 26.74 -25.19 -8.96
CA PRO A 52 25.43 -24.61 -9.21
C PRO A 52 24.59 -24.70 -7.93
N SER A 53 24.09 -23.57 -7.48
CA SER A 53 23.30 -23.46 -6.24
C SER A 53 21.88 -22.96 -6.49
N VAL A 54 21.52 -22.78 -7.76
CA VAL A 54 20.23 -22.23 -8.17
C VAL A 54 19.62 -23.10 -9.26
N ASP A 55 18.38 -23.52 -9.04
CA ASP A 55 17.47 -24.01 -10.08
C ASP A 55 16.51 -22.92 -10.48
N TYR A 56 15.75 -23.17 -11.52
CA TYR A 56 14.77 -22.23 -12.03
C TYR A 56 13.40 -22.88 -12.17
N VAL A 57 12.36 -22.07 -12.05
CA VAL A 57 11.00 -22.44 -12.40
C VAL A 57 10.54 -21.50 -13.51
N LEU A 58 10.35 -22.03 -14.69
CA LEU A 58 9.73 -21.35 -15.82
C LEU A 58 8.22 -21.34 -15.61
N VAL A 59 7.57 -20.20 -15.80
CA VAL A 59 6.13 -20.05 -15.66
C VAL A 59 5.56 -19.48 -16.94
N TYR A 60 4.73 -20.27 -17.60
CA TYR A 60 4.02 -19.89 -18.83
C TYR A 60 2.52 -20.03 -18.67
N CYS A 61 1.77 -19.31 -19.48
CA CYS A 61 0.32 -19.40 -19.55
C CYS A 61 -0.14 -19.59 -21.00
N ASN A 62 -1.39 -19.95 -21.18
CA ASN A 62 -1.98 -20.02 -22.51
C ASN A 62 -2.31 -18.63 -23.07
N SER A 63 -2.80 -17.73 -22.21
CA SER A 63 -3.11 -16.33 -22.53
C SER A 63 -2.94 -15.49 -21.29
N LYS A 64 -2.06 -14.50 -21.34
CA LYS A 64 -1.73 -13.63 -20.22
C LYS A 64 -2.91 -12.77 -19.76
N SER A 65 -3.81 -12.42 -20.67
CA SER A 65 -5.04 -11.67 -20.36
C SER A 65 -6.06 -12.47 -19.55
N ASP A 66 -6.02 -13.80 -19.67
CA ASP A 66 -7.01 -14.70 -19.06
C ASP A 66 -6.51 -15.26 -17.70
N VAL A 67 -5.27 -14.96 -17.32
CA VAL A 67 -4.68 -15.44 -16.06
C VAL A 67 -5.11 -14.57 -14.90
N SER A 68 -5.73 -15.20 -13.88
CA SER A 68 -6.01 -14.55 -12.61
C SER A 68 -4.73 -14.15 -11.89
N ARG A 69 -4.78 -13.07 -11.12
CA ARG A 69 -3.63 -12.64 -10.32
C ARG A 69 -3.26 -13.71 -9.28
N PHE A 70 -1.99 -14.10 -9.26
CA PHE A 70 -1.45 -14.92 -8.18
C PHE A 70 -1.17 -14.03 -6.97
N PHE A 71 -2.01 -14.13 -5.97
CA PHE A 71 -1.74 -13.40 -4.76
C PHE A 71 -2.26 -14.14 -3.53
N SER A 72 -1.46 -14.12 -2.49
CA SER A 72 -1.88 -14.52 -1.16
C SER A 72 -1.84 -13.27 -0.28
N PRO A 73 -2.94 -12.88 0.35
CA PRO A 73 -2.97 -11.69 1.20
C PRO A 73 -1.98 -11.85 2.35
N ASN A 74 -1.06 -10.89 2.48
CA ASN A 74 -0.17 -10.84 3.63
C ASN A 74 -0.94 -10.32 4.86
N THR A 75 -1.68 -11.20 5.52
CA THR A 75 -2.54 -10.86 6.65
C THR A 75 -1.77 -10.35 7.86
N SER A 76 -0.46 -10.63 7.97
CA SER A 76 0.37 -10.06 9.03
C SER A 76 0.59 -8.55 8.86
N LYS A 77 0.66 -8.06 7.61
CA LYS A 77 0.77 -6.62 7.30
C LYS A 77 -0.60 -5.93 7.15
N PHE A 78 -1.62 -6.68 6.74
CA PHE A 78 -2.96 -6.17 6.48
C PHE A 78 -3.98 -6.94 7.35
N PRO A 79 -3.98 -6.70 8.67
CA PRO A 79 -4.74 -7.52 9.63
C PRO A 79 -6.24 -7.26 9.62
N HIS A 80 -6.70 -6.24 8.94
CA HIS A 80 -8.11 -5.86 8.93
C HIS A 80 -8.78 -6.27 7.60
N VAL A 81 -10.07 -6.63 7.68
CA VAL A 81 -10.90 -6.93 6.51
C VAL A 81 -12.01 -5.89 6.44
N GLU A 82 -12.24 -5.33 5.26
CA GLU A 82 -13.32 -4.37 5.04
C GLU A 82 -14.68 -5.07 5.13
N LYS A 83 -15.55 -4.55 5.98
CA LYS A 83 -16.85 -5.19 6.28
C LYS A 83 -17.99 -4.71 5.38
N GLY A 84 -17.82 -3.60 4.67
CA GLY A 84 -18.87 -3.01 3.87
C GLY A 84 -18.40 -2.17 2.69
N GLY A 85 -19.35 -1.66 1.90
CA GLY A 85 -19.07 -0.80 0.75
C GLY A 85 -18.50 -1.57 -0.45
N LYS A 86 -17.94 -0.81 -1.39
CA LYS A 86 -17.39 -1.34 -2.66
C LYS A 86 -16.17 -2.26 -2.48
N ARG A 87 -15.48 -2.15 -1.33
CA ARG A 87 -14.26 -2.89 -1.02
C ARG A 87 -14.48 -4.01 0.00
N ARG A 88 -15.71 -4.43 0.20
CA ARG A 88 -16.04 -5.52 1.13
C ARG A 88 -15.21 -6.77 0.83
N GLY A 89 -14.54 -7.30 1.87
CA GLY A 89 -13.67 -8.47 1.78
C GLY A 89 -12.21 -8.16 1.46
N GLU A 90 -11.86 -6.92 1.07
CA GLU A 90 -10.48 -6.53 0.87
C GLU A 90 -9.73 -6.37 2.20
N TYR A 91 -8.46 -6.78 2.22
CA TYR A 91 -7.60 -6.63 3.38
C TYR A 91 -6.98 -5.24 3.41
N TYR A 92 -6.89 -4.64 4.61
CA TYR A 92 -6.28 -3.34 4.78
C TYR A 92 -5.46 -3.20 6.06
N GLU A 93 -4.55 -2.24 6.08
CA GLU A 93 -3.88 -1.71 7.26
C GLU A 93 -4.32 -0.27 7.55
N CYS A 94 -4.19 0.16 8.82
CA CYS A 94 -4.41 1.55 9.23
C CYS A 94 -3.32 1.99 10.22
N THR A 95 -2.08 1.94 9.77
CA THR A 95 -0.88 2.26 10.57
C THR A 95 -0.39 3.67 10.32
N LYS A 96 -0.66 4.25 9.16
CA LYS A 96 -0.20 5.59 8.80
C LYS A 96 -1.19 6.66 9.26
N SER A 97 -0.74 7.51 10.19
CA SER A 97 -1.49 8.70 10.57
C SER A 97 -1.59 9.69 9.40
N LEU A 98 -2.73 10.37 9.30
CA LEU A 98 -2.92 11.48 8.35
C LEU A 98 -2.10 12.71 8.75
N TYR A 99 -1.80 12.86 10.03
CA TYR A 99 -0.92 13.90 10.56
C TYR A 99 0.49 13.35 10.84
N GLN A 100 1.49 14.12 10.46
CA GLN A 100 2.89 13.87 10.78
C GLN A 100 3.59 15.21 11.01
N GLY A 101 4.12 15.42 12.20
CA GLY A 101 4.70 16.71 12.61
C GLY A 101 5.95 17.15 11.86
N SER A 102 6.62 16.22 11.16
CA SER A 102 7.80 16.50 10.33
C SER A 102 7.46 16.98 8.91
N LEU A 103 6.18 17.03 8.53
CA LEU A 103 5.80 17.51 7.20
C LEU A 103 5.96 19.03 7.09
N ASP A 104 6.52 19.45 5.97
CA ASP A 104 6.56 20.86 5.61
C ASP A 104 5.15 21.39 5.34
N PRO A 105 4.83 22.60 5.81
CA PRO A 105 3.54 23.22 5.55
C PRO A 105 3.30 23.41 4.05
N ARG A 106 2.11 23.01 3.58
CA ARG A 106 1.72 23.15 2.18
C ARG A 106 0.36 23.84 2.08
N PRO A 107 0.12 24.63 1.04
CA PRO A 107 -1.22 25.17 0.78
C PRO A 107 -2.25 24.04 0.63
N ASN A 108 -3.49 24.30 0.97
CA ASN A 108 -4.62 23.37 0.86
C ASN A 108 -4.57 22.13 1.78
N GLN A 109 -3.71 22.13 2.81
CA GLN A 109 -3.53 20.97 3.70
C GLN A 109 -3.83 21.29 5.18
N ARG A 110 -4.39 22.46 5.48
CA ARG A 110 -4.76 22.88 6.82
C ARG A 110 -6.25 23.19 6.89
N TYR A 111 -7.02 22.23 7.42
CA TYR A 111 -8.48 22.27 7.50
C TYR A 111 -8.96 21.43 8.69
N TYR A 112 -10.18 21.64 9.13
CA TYR A 112 -10.80 20.84 10.17
C TYR A 112 -11.33 19.51 9.64
N ILE A 113 -11.22 18.46 10.45
CA ILE A 113 -11.80 17.14 10.22
C ILE A 113 -12.75 16.83 11.36
N GLU A 114 -14.01 16.48 11.03
CA GLU A 114 -15.01 16.06 12.00
C GLU A 114 -14.72 14.66 12.53
N CYS A 115 -14.72 14.52 13.86
CA CYS A 115 -14.57 13.26 14.58
C CYS A 115 -15.90 12.53 14.76
N PRO A 116 -15.89 11.23 15.13
CA PRO A 116 -17.10 10.46 15.38
C PRO A 116 -18.00 11.02 16.51
N ASP A 117 -17.44 11.77 17.46
CA ASP A 117 -18.14 12.43 18.57
C ASP A 117 -18.59 13.87 18.24
N LYS A 118 -18.52 14.26 16.96
CA LYS A 118 -18.88 15.59 16.45
C LYS A 118 -17.94 16.73 16.85
N SER A 119 -16.86 16.46 17.56
CA SER A 119 -15.77 17.41 17.73
C SER A 119 -14.95 17.55 16.44
N PHE A 120 -14.21 18.64 16.32
CA PHE A 120 -13.34 18.86 15.16
C PHE A 120 -11.88 18.84 15.56
N ILE A 121 -11.03 18.40 14.66
CA ILE A 121 -9.58 18.36 14.88
C ILE A 121 -8.82 18.99 13.72
N ILE A 122 -7.70 19.62 14.05
CA ILE A 122 -6.78 20.25 13.12
C ILE A 122 -5.34 20.08 13.60
N PRO A 123 -4.32 20.02 12.72
CA PRO A 123 -2.92 20.10 13.11
C PRO A 123 -2.59 21.36 13.91
N PRO A 124 -1.63 21.34 14.85
CA PRO A 124 -1.22 22.52 15.62
C PRO A 124 -0.74 23.65 14.71
N GLY A 125 -0.92 24.91 15.14
CA GLY A 125 -0.48 26.10 14.42
C GLY A 125 -1.14 27.36 14.92
N ASN A 126 -0.93 28.48 14.21
CA ASN A 126 -1.39 29.81 14.61
C ASN A 126 -2.51 30.35 13.72
N VAL A 127 -2.72 29.76 12.52
CA VAL A 127 -3.79 30.19 11.60
C VAL A 127 -4.83 29.08 11.45
N TYR A 128 -6.10 29.48 11.44
CA TYR A 128 -7.25 28.57 11.42
C TYR A 128 -8.27 29.02 10.38
N PRO A 129 -9.01 28.07 9.76
CA PRO A 129 -10.18 28.41 8.96
C PRO A 129 -11.22 29.15 9.81
N GLU A 130 -11.88 30.14 9.23
CA GLU A 130 -12.93 30.92 9.92
C GLU A 130 -14.13 30.06 10.29
N LYS A 131 -14.45 29.08 9.46
CA LYS A 131 -15.58 28.16 9.68
C LYS A 131 -15.08 26.73 9.86
N VAL A 132 -15.45 26.16 10.97
CA VAL A 132 -15.08 24.78 11.31
C VAL A 132 -15.80 23.75 10.44
N MET A 133 -17.04 24.03 10.05
CA MET A 133 -17.94 23.07 9.39
C MET A 133 -18.03 23.20 7.88
N ASP A 134 -17.64 24.30 7.30
CA ASP A 134 -17.63 24.39 5.86
C ASP A 134 -16.27 23.93 5.32
N ALA A 135 -16.33 23.56 4.09
CA ALA A 135 -15.25 23.08 3.29
C ALA A 135 -14.09 24.10 3.13
N SER A 136 -13.75 24.85 4.14
CA SER A 136 -12.69 25.83 4.06
C SER A 136 -11.35 25.28 4.54
N TYR A 137 -10.30 25.70 3.88
CA TYR A 137 -8.93 25.52 4.33
C TYR A 137 -8.23 26.86 4.45
N VAL A 138 -7.18 26.92 5.26
CA VAL A 138 -6.34 28.11 5.39
C VAL A 138 -4.92 27.81 4.96
N LYS A 139 -4.27 28.79 4.30
CA LYS A 139 -2.86 28.64 3.94
C LYS A 139 -1.99 28.82 5.19
N PRO A 140 -1.00 27.92 5.40
CA PRO A 140 0.01 28.12 6.43
C PRO A 140 0.80 29.41 6.18
N ILE A 141 1.13 30.14 7.25
CA ILE A 141 1.93 31.36 7.20
C ILE A 141 3.37 31.07 7.63
N SER A 142 3.56 30.09 8.54
CA SER A 142 4.87 29.73 9.09
C SER A 142 5.05 28.22 9.20
N ASN A 143 6.27 27.80 9.51
CA ASN A 143 6.59 26.38 9.79
C ASN A 143 5.93 25.86 11.09
N GLN A 144 5.33 26.73 11.90
CA GLN A 144 4.55 26.33 13.07
C GLN A 144 3.14 25.85 12.68
N ASP A 145 2.64 26.30 11.55
CA ASP A 145 1.34 25.93 11.03
C ASP A 145 1.40 24.54 10.38
N LYS A 146 1.26 23.50 11.21
CA LYS A 146 1.32 22.12 10.75
C LYS A 146 0.12 21.75 9.88
N CYS A 147 0.31 20.77 9.01
CA CYS A 147 -0.64 20.40 7.97
C CYS A 147 -0.95 18.90 7.96
N TRP A 148 -2.07 18.55 7.36
CA TRP A 148 -2.38 17.18 7.03
C TRP A 148 -1.49 16.68 5.87
N ARG A 149 -1.38 15.38 5.71
CA ARG A 149 -0.71 14.76 4.55
C ARG A 149 -1.50 14.88 3.27
N TRP A 150 -2.82 15.00 3.35
CA TRP A 150 -3.71 15.15 2.23
C TRP A 150 -4.08 16.60 2.00
N SER A 151 -4.19 16.98 0.73
CA SER A 151 -4.83 18.24 0.37
C SER A 151 -6.33 18.17 0.66
N TRP A 152 -6.96 19.32 0.75
CA TRP A 152 -8.41 19.44 0.91
C TRP A 152 -9.18 18.63 -0.14
N GLU A 153 -8.80 18.72 -1.41
CA GLU A 153 -9.42 17.96 -2.49
C GLU A 153 -9.25 16.44 -2.31
N SER A 154 -8.08 15.99 -1.88
CA SER A 154 -7.82 14.59 -1.59
C SER A 154 -8.66 14.08 -0.42
N TYR A 155 -8.82 14.91 0.61
CA TYR A 155 -9.68 14.61 1.75
C TYR A 155 -11.14 14.42 1.31
N LEU A 156 -11.69 15.34 0.53
CA LEU A 156 -13.08 15.25 0.05
C LEU A 156 -13.33 13.96 -0.76
N LYS A 157 -12.35 13.55 -1.58
CA LYS A 157 -12.44 12.35 -2.42
C LYS A 157 -12.25 11.04 -1.66
N GLN A 158 -11.54 11.06 -0.53
CA GLN A 158 -11.04 9.86 0.14
C GLN A 158 -11.41 9.80 1.63
N LYS A 159 -12.31 10.63 2.12
CA LYS A 159 -12.70 10.68 3.54
C LYS A 159 -13.24 9.35 4.08
N ASP A 160 -13.79 8.50 3.24
CA ASP A 160 -14.23 7.14 3.54
C ASP A 160 -13.07 6.17 3.90
N LEU A 161 -11.84 6.54 3.55
CA LEU A 161 -10.64 5.79 3.93
C LEU A 161 -10.10 6.17 5.32
N LEU A 162 -10.71 7.12 6.01
CA LEU A 162 -10.24 7.57 7.32
C LEU A 162 -10.71 6.64 8.44
N VAL A 163 -9.80 6.41 9.37
CA VAL A 163 -10.04 5.66 10.61
C VAL A 163 -9.64 6.52 11.80
N PHE A 164 -10.59 6.78 12.68
CA PHE A 164 -10.37 7.55 13.89
C PHE A 164 -10.00 6.64 15.07
N LYS A 165 -8.97 7.04 15.84
CA LYS A 165 -8.54 6.32 17.04
C LYS A 165 -8.27 7.30 18.17
N LYS A 166 -8.65 6.91 19.39
CA LYS A 166 -8.22 7.64 20.61
C LYS A 166 -6.74 7.32 20.88
N VAL A 167 -5.99 8.35 21.24
CA VAL A 167 -4.54 8.25 21.54
C VAL A 167 -4.28 8.73 22.97
N LYS A 168 -3.22 8.22 23.58
CA LYS A 168 -2.84 8.61 24.97
C LYS A 168 -2.17 9.98 25.04
N LYS A 169 -1.47 10.38 23.99
CA LYS A 169 -0.77 11.67 23.87
C LYS A 169 -1.41 12.48 22.75
N ALA A 170 -1.93 13.63 23.09
CA ALA A 170 -2.50 14.55 22.11
C ALA A 170 -1.41 15.09 21.18
N THR A 171 -1.68 15.06 19.88
CA THR A 171 -0.83 15.61 18.82
C THR A 171 -1.59 16.57 17.93
N LEU A 172 -2.90 16.61 18.05
CA LEU A 172 -3.82 17.48 17.34
C LEU A 172 -4.54 18.38 18.34
N ILE A 173 -5.18 19.42 17.87
CA ILE A 173 -5.99 20.33 18.66
C ILE A 173 -7.43 20.31 18.17
N ASN A 174 -8.36 20.64 19.08
CA ASN A 174 -9.77 20.77 18.76
C ASN A 174 -10.11 22.18 18.22
N GLU A 175 -11.37 22.42 17.93
CA GLU A 175 -11.90 23.70 17.45
C GLU A 175 -11.77 24.86 18.45
N PHE A 176 -11.51 24.56 19.72
CA PHE A 176 -11.29 25.54 20.79
C PHE A 176 -9.81 25.82 21.05
N GLY A 177 -8.90 25.17 20.28
CA GLY A 177 -7.46 25.31 20.47
C GLY A 177 -6.88 24.42 21.58
N GLU A 178 -7.68 23.51 22.17
CA GLU A 178 -7.26 22.62 23.24
C GLU A 178 -6.72 21.30 22.68
N PRO A 179 -5.87 20.57 23.43
CA PRO A 179 -5.37 19.27 23.02
C PRO A 179 -6.49 18.25 22.75
N SER A 180 -6.52 17.66 21.56
CA SER A 180 -7.45 16.59 21.21
C SER A 180 -6.78 15.22 21.30
N PHE A 181 -7.47 14.27 21.93
CA PHE A 181 -7.05 12.87 22.01
C PHE A 181 -7.54 12.01 20.85
N TRP A 182 -8.15 12.59 19.82
CA TRP A 182 -8.39 11.93 18.55
C TRP A 182 -7.17 11.99 17.66
N ASN A 183 -6.96 10.91 16.90
CA ASN A 183 -6.04 10.90 15.77
C ASN A 183 -6.68 10.19 14.59
N VAL A 184 -6.23 10.54 13.39
CA VAL A 184 -6.79 10.08 12.12
C VAL A 184 -5.75 9.28 11.37
N TYR A 185 -6.13 8.09 10.95
CA TYR A 185 -5.31 7.17 10.18
C TYR A 185 -5.96 6.91 8.82
N THR A 186 -5.17 6.49 7.86
CA THR A 186 -5.64 6.15 6.52
C THR A 186 -5.65 4.65 6.31
N LYS A 187 -6.74 4.11 5.74
CA LYS A 187 -6.77 2.74 5.25
C LYS A 187 -5.85 2.63 4.02
N ARG A 188 -5.02 1.62 4.02
CA ARG A 188 -4.24 1.22 2.86
C ARG A 188 -4.60 -0.22 2.56
N TYR A 189 -5.20 -0.45 1.41
CA TYR A 189 -5.59 -1.78 0.96
C TYR A 189 -4.40 -2.53 0.34
N TYR A 190 -4.50 -3.85 0.38
CA TYR A 190 -3.51 -4.77 -0.19
C TYR A 190 -3.52 -4.74 -1.72
#